data_7c3ad9f68deebb55940d924e5df4a506
#
_entry.id   7c3ad9f68deebb55940d924e5df4a506
#
_cell.length_a   1.000
_cell.length_b   1.000
_cell.length_c   1.000
_cell.angle_alpha   90.00
_cell.angle_beta   90.00
_cell.angle_gamma   90.00
#
_symmetry.space_group_name_H-M   'P 1'
#
loop_
_entity.id
_entity.type
_entity.pdbx_description
1 polymer ?
#
loop_
_entity_poly.entity_id
_entity_poly.type
_entity_poly.pdbx_seq_one_letter_code
_entity_poly.pdbx_strand_id
1 'polypeptide(L)'
;RKTPIRSFYASLLAFEGYYEKKWFPYTMPISDIYGLRAAFDNIASDPELEERTHRIAEAARRALTEAGLKLHLESGFSDTVTVFDIPTETTCDAILSRMKKEHNIMLAGSFDDLSGKVIRIGHMGNNANFEDMAATMYALSETLIFLGVNLKGDLTGLFLKYYH
;
A
#
# COMPACT_ATOMS: atom_id res chain seq x y z
N ARG A 1 7.43 4.69 -37.08
CA ARG A 1 8.60 5.13 -36.31
C ARG A 1 9.79 5.31 -37.23
N LYS A 2 10.46 6.45 -37.16
CA LYS A 2 11.62 6.78 -38.04
C LYS A 2 12.94 6.09 -37.62
N THR A 3 13.05 5.70 -36.35
CA THR A 3 14.27 5.08 -35.82
C THR A 3 14.03 3.57 -35.64
N PRO A 4 14.96 2.71 -36.17
CA PRO A 4 14.84 1.26 -36.02
C PRO A 4 14.96 0.84 -34.55
N ILE A 5 14.20 -0.17 -34.15
CA ILE A 5 14.31 -0.80 -32.83
C ILE A 5 15.54 -1.67 -32.82
N ARG A 6 16.51 -1.38 -31.92
CA ARG A 6 17.78 -2.09 -31.80
C ARG A 6 17.79 -3.17 -30.71
N SER A 7 16.72 -3.25 -29.90
CA SER A 7 16.60 -4.22 -28.82
C SER A 7 15.64 -5.33 -29.20
N PHE A 8 16.04 -6.58 -28.98
CA PHE A 8 15.16 -7.74 -29.16
C PHE A 8 14.10 -7.77 -28.02
N TYR A 9 14.54 -7.69 -26.77
CA TYR A 9 13.63 -7.78 -25.59
C TYR A 9 12.67 -6.61 -25.47
N ALA A 10 13.05 -5.41 -25.85
CA ALA A 10 12.20 -4.24 -25.79
C ALA A 10 11.40 -3.98 -27.07
N SER A 11 11.40 -4.94 -28.02
CA SER A 11 10.71 -4.79 -29.29
C SER A 11 9.42 -5.58 -29.32
N LEU A 12 8.28 -4.89 -29.44
CA LEU A 12 6.99 -5.53 -29.69
C LEU A 12 6.93 -6.23 -31.05
N LEU A 13 7.80 -5.87 -32.01
CA LEU A 13 7.90 -6.53 -33.32
C LEU A 13 8.37 -7.98 -33.18
N ALA A 14 9.02 -8.36 -32.08
CA ALA A 14 9.38 -9.74 -31.82
C ALA A 14 8.17 -10.69 -31.75
N PHE A 15 6.98 -10.14 -31.49
CA PHE A 15 5.72 -10.89 -31.45
C PHE A 15 5.00 -10.94 -32.81
N GLU A 16 5.52 -10.26 -33.82
CA GLU A 16 4.96 -10.32 -35.17
C GLU A 16 4.98 -11.76 -35.70
N GLY A 17 3.84 -12.23 -36.16
CA GLY A 17 3.65 -13.60 -36.61
C GLY A 17 3.58 -14.66 -35.50
N TYR A 18 3.55 -14.27 -34.21
CA TYR A 18 3.41 -15.23 -33.09
C TYR A 18 2.18 -16.13 -33.25
N TYR A 19 1.06 -15.55 -33.62
CA TYR A 19 -0.20 -16.28 -33.76
C TYR A 19 -0.16 -17.30 -34.90
N GLU A 20 0.34 -16.89 -36.08
CA GLU A 20 0.44 -17.75 -37.26
C GLU A 20 1.51 -18.82 -37.12
N LYS A 21 2.69 -18.42 -36.61
CA LYS A 21 3.85 -19.31 -36.48
C LYS A 21 3.81 -20.20 -35.25
N LYS A 22 2.89 -19.95 -34.30
CA LYS A 22 2.81 -20.65 -33.00
C LYS A 22 4.14 -20.63 -32.25
N TRP A 23 4.89 -19.55 -32.38
CA TRP A 23 6.19 -19.39 -31.75
C TRP A 23 6.21 -18.17 -30.83
N PHE A 24 6.56 -18.38 -29.55
CA PHE A 24 6.71 -17.32 -28.56
C PHE A 24 8.20 -17.00 -28.36
N PRO A 25 8.62 -15.74 -28.45
CA PRO A 25 10.04 -15.37 -28.47
C PRO A 25 10.75 -15.53 -27.11
N TYR A 26 10.02 -15.75 -26.03
CA TYR A 26 10.55 -15.84 -24.66
C TYR A 26 10.01 -17.07 -23.94
N THR A 27 10.46 -17.29 -22.69
CA THR A 27 9.80 -18.25 -21.80
C THR A 27 8.46 -17.67 -21.36
N MET A 28 7.37 -18.40 -21.62
CA MET A 28 6.04 -17.95 -21.24
C MET A 28 5.86 -18.01 -19.70
N PRO A 29 5.43 -16.93 -19.05
CA PRO A 29 5.28 -16.90 -17.59
C PRO A 29 3.96 -17.58 -17.15
N ILE A 30 3.88 -18.88 -17.33
CA ILE A 30 2.64 -19.66 -17.11
C ILE A 30 2.15 -19.55 -15.66
N SER A 31 3.07 -19.64 -14.70
CA SER A 31 2.73 -19.52 -13.27
C SER A 31 2.14 -18.15 -12.94
N ASP A 32 2.69 -17.08 -13.53
CA ASP A 32 2.20 -15.72 -13.32
C ASP A 32 0.80 -15.53 -13.94
N ILE A 33 0.56 -16.15 -15.10
CA ILE A 33 -0.76 -16.12 -15.75
C ILE A 33 -1.81 -16.84 -14.89
N TYR A 34 -1.47 -18.00 -14.33
CA TYR A 34 -2.36 -18.69 -13.40
C TYR A 34 -2.60 -17.89 -12.11
N GLY A 35 -1.54 -17.28 -11.55
CA GLY A 35 -1.65 -16.39 -10.41
C GLY A 35 -2.54 -15.18 -10.67
N LEU A 36 -2.37 -14.53 -11.84
CA LEU A 36 -3.21 -13.42 -12.27
C LEU A 36 -4.68 -13.85 -12.43
N ARG A 37 -4.93 -15.03 -13.01
CA ARG A 37 -6.27 -15.57 -13.14
C ARG A 37 -6.93 -15.78 -11.79
N ALA A 38 -6.22 -16.42 -10.84
CA ALA A 38 -6.73 -16.64 -9.49
C ALA A 38 -7.02 -15.32 -8.76
N ALA A 39 -6.13 -14.33 -8.88
CA ALA A 39 -6.32 -13.00 -8.31
C ALA A 39 -7.57 -12.30 -8.90
N PHE A 40 -7.75 -12.41 -10.21
CA PHE A 40 -8.93 -11.85 -10.88
C PHE A 40 -10.23 -12.52 -10.44
N ASP A 41 -10.24 -13.86 -10.34
CA ASP A 41 -11.40 -14.62 -9.87
C ASP A 41 -11.76 -14.23 -8.42
N ASN A 42 -10.76 -14.01 -7.55
CA ASN A 42 -10.97 -13.52 -6.18
C ASN A 42 -11.60 -12.12 -6.15
N ILE A 43 -11.09 -11.18 -6.95
CA ILE A 43 -11.65 -9.82 -7.06
C ILE A 43 -13.09 -9.87 -7.59
N ALA A 44 -13.35 -10.66 -8.64
CA ALA A 44 -14.66 -10.77 -9.24
C ALA A 44 -15.70 -11.41 -8.30
N SER A 45 -15.26 -12.21 -7.33
CA SER A 45 -16.13 -12.86 -6.34
C SER A 45 -16.38 -12.03 -5.07
N ASP A 46 -15.72 -10.86 -4.92
CA ASP A 46 -15.85 -9.98 -3.76
C ASP A 46 -16.49 -8.64 -4.15
N PRO A 47 -17.81 -8.55 -4.18
CA PRO A 47 -18.52 -7.33 -4.61
C PRO A 47 -18.33 -6.15 -3.65
N GLU A 48 -17.89 -6.39 -2.42
CA GLU A 48 -17.69 -5.36 -1.40
C GLU A 48 -16.25 -4.83 -1.36
N LEU A 49 -15.34 -5.39 -2.16
CA LEU A 49 -13.92 -5.07 -2.11
C LEU A 49 -13.66 -3.56 -2.25
N GLU A 50 -14.28 -2.91 -3.22
CA GLU A 50 -14.07 -1.49 -3.50
C GLU A 50 -14.58 -0.62 -2.35
N GLU A 51 -15.82 -0.83 -1.92
CA GLU A 51 -16.45 -0.09 -0.84
C GLU A 51 -15.71 -0.32 0.50
N ARG A 52 -15.32 -1.54 0.81
CA ARG A 52 -14.55 -1.86 2.02
C ARG A 52 -13.19 -1.17 2.00
N THR A 53 -12.48 -1.21 0.86
CA THR A 53 -11.19 -0.54 0.70
C THR A 53 -11.31 0.96 0.88
N HIS A 54 -12.35 1.58 0.32
CA HIS A 54 -12.66 3.00 0.48
C HIS A 54 -12.92 3.37 1.94
N ARG A 55 -13.80 2.64 2.65
CA ARG A 55 -14.10 2.87 4.07
C ARG A 55 -12.86 2.77 4.95
N ILE A 56 -12.03 1.74 4.75
CA ILE A 56 -10.77 1.59 5.48
C ILE A 56 -9.85 2.79 5.25
N ALA A 57 -9.69 3.19 4.01
CA ALA A 57 -8.84 4.31 3.63
C ALA A 57 -9.30 5.63 4.24
N GLU A 58 -10.60 5.92 4.17
CA GLU A 58 -11.17 7.13 4.74
C GLU A 58 -11.03 7.15 6.25
N ALA A 59 -11.40 6.05 6.92
CA ALA A 59 -11.28 5.93 8.37
C ALA A 59 -9.83 6.09 8.84
N ALA A 60 -8.88 5.47 8.16
CA ALA A 60 -7.46 5.58 8.47
C ALA A 60 -6.95 7.03 8.34
N ARG A 61 -7.25 7.70 7.24
CA ARG A 61 -6.86 9.10 7.00
C ARG A 61 -7.44 10.04 8.06
N ARG A 62 -8.73 9.87 8.38
CA ARG A 62 -9.39 10.69 9.40
C ARG A 62 -8.82 10.43 10.78
N ALA A 63 -8.56 9.18 11.14
CA ALA A 63 -7.96 8.83 12.43
C ALA A 63 -6.56 9.46 12.59
N LEU A 64 -5.70 9.34 11.59
CA LEU A 64 -4.37 9.96 11.60
C LEU A 64 -4.44 11.47 11.73
N THR A 65 -5.32 12.12 10.97
CA THR A 65 -5.48 13.58 11.00
C THR A 65 -6.01 14.06 12.36
N GLU A 66 -7.03 13.41 12.92
CA GLU A 66 -7.60 13.79 14.24
C GLU A 66 -6.58 13.54 15.35
N ALA A 67 -5.75 12.49 15.24
CA ALA A 67 -4.65 12.25 16.17
C ALA A 67 -3.52 13.29 16.08
N GLY A 68 -3.55 14.18 15.09
CA GLY A 68 -2.57 15.24 14.90
C GLY A 68 -1.42 14.90 13.98
N LEU A 69 -1.50 13.77 13.28
CA LEU A 69 -0.53 13.41 12.23
C LEU A 69 -0.90 14.09 10.90
N LYS A 70 0.12 14.53 10.18
CA LYS A 70 -0.07 15.23 8.91
C LYS A 70 -0.07 14.22 7.75
N LEU A 71 -1.17 14.15 7.00
CA LEU A 71 -1.17 13.43 5.73
C LEU A 71 -0.24 14.12 4.74
N HIS A 72 0.47 13.32 3.95
CA HIS A 72 1.41 13.84 2.96
C HIS A 72 0.73 14.60 1.82
N LEU A 73 -0.47 14.16 1.42
CA LEU A 73 -1.30 14.81 0.41
C LEU A 73 -2.47 15.53 1.08
N GLU A 74 -2.91 16.63 0.47
CA GLU A 74 -4.12 17.35 0.86
C GLU A 74 -5.38 16.82 0.14
N SER A 75 -5.19 16.23 -1.05
CA SER A 75 -6.27 15.67 -1.89
C SER A 75 -5.72 14.67 -2.90
N GLY A 76 -6.61 13.99 -3.65
CA GLY A 76 -6.21 13.04 -4.69
C GLY A 76 -5.68 11.72 -4.12
N PHE A 77 -6.25 11.28 -3.00
CA PHE A 77 -5.85 10.05 -2.31
C PHE A 77 -6.19 8.80 -3.12
N SER A 78 -5.33 7.81 -3.06
CA SER A 78 -5.66 6.44 -3.44
C SER A 78 -6.32 5.72 -2.25
N ASP A 79 -7.31 4.88 -2.53
CA ASP A 79 -7.94 4.06 -1.48
C ASP A 79 -7.17 2.79 -1.15
N THR A 80 -5.99 2.59 -1.74
CA THR A 80 -5.15 1.42 -1.48
C THR A 80 -3.95 1.70 -0.57
N VAL A 81 -3.64 2.98 -0.33
CA VAL A 81 -2.51 3.39 0.50
C VAL A 81 -2.79 4.72 1.20
N THR A 82 -2.44 4.79 2.47
CA THR A 82 -2.43 6.04 3.24
C THR A 82 -1.00 6.45 3.55
N VAL A 83 -0.67 7.71 3.32
CA VAL A 83 0.69 8.25 3.49
C VAL A 83 0.65 9.43 4.45
N PHE A 84 1.50 9.41 5.47
CA PHE A 84 1.64 10.51 6.42
C PHE A 84 3.11 10.91 6.58
N ASP A 85 3.33 12.19 6.88
CA ASP A 85 4.65 12.75 7.15
C ASP A 85 5.15 12.26 8.52
N ILE A 86 6.45 11.99 8.63
CA ILE A 86 7.05 11.53 9.87
C ILE A 86 7.05 12.68 10.89
N PRO A 87 6.55 12.44 12.13
CA PRO A 87 6.64 13.41 13.21
C PRO A 87 8.10 13.80 13.52
N THR A 88 8.29 15.05 13.93
CA THR A 88 9.65 15.61 14.19
C THR A 88 10.36 14.94 15.37
N GLU A 89 9.63 14.31 16.25
CA GLU A 89 10.12 13.63 17.46
C GLU A 89 10.80 12.29 17.17
N THR A 90 10.64 11.76 15.95
CA THR A 90 11.10 10.40 15.61
C THR A 90 11.65 10.32 14.19
N THR A 91 12.01 9.12 13.77
CA THR A 91 12.52 8.83 12.41
C THR A 91 11.76 7.69 11.76
N CYS A 92 11.82 7.63 10.42
CA CYS A 92 11.26 6.53 9.63
C CYS A 92 11.74 5.17 10.13
N ASP A 93 13.06 5.02 10.29
CA ASP A 93 13.69 3.77 10.69
C ASP A 93 13.26 3.32 12.10
N ALA A 94 13.11 4.27 13.03
CA ALA A 94 12.66 3.97 14.38
C ALA A 94 11.22 3.42 14.38
N ILE A 95 10.31 4.08 13.63
CA ILE A 95 8.93 3.62 13.47
C ILE A 95 8.89 2.23 12.84
N LEU A 96 9.51 2.05 11.66
CA LEU A 96 9.47 0.79 10.93
C LEU A 96 10.09 -0.37 11.71
N SER A 97 11.24 -0.11 12.37
CA SER A 97 11.93 -1.11 13.17
C SER A 97 11.08 -1.59 14.34
N ARG A 98 10.43 -0.66 15.06
CA ARG A 98 9.61 -1.00 16.21
C ARG A 98 8.32 -1.71 15.80
N MET A 99 7.63 -1.22 14.77
CA MET A 99 6.44 -1.88 14.20
C MET A 99 6.74 -3.35 13.87
N LYS A 100 7.88 -3.60 13.22
CA LYS A 100 8.27 -4.97 12.86
C LYS A 100 8.65 -5.82 14.07
N LYS A 101 9.46 -5.28 15.01
CA LYS A 101 10.01 -6.07 16.12
C LYS A 101 8.96 -6.38 17.20
N GLU A 102 8.17 -5.38 17.57
CA GLU A 102 7.28 -5.50 18.73
C GLU A 102 5.88 -5.99 18.32
N HIS A 103 5.44 -5.65 17.10
CA HIS A 103 4.08 -5.94 16.65
C HIS A 103 4.02 -6.90 15.46
N ASN A 104 5.17 -7.29 14.87
CA ASN A 104 5.24 -8.12 13.65
C ASN A 104 4.44 -7.54 12.47
N ILE A 105 4.33 -6.21 12.39
CA ILE A 105 3.65 -5.48 11.32
C ILE A 105 4.69 -4.74 10.49
N MET A 106 4.60 -4.90 9.16
CA MET A 106 5.48 -4.25 8.21
C MET A 106 4.77 -3.06 7.55
N LEU A 107 5.25 -1.87 7.84
CA LEU A 107 4.94 -0.67 7.08
C LEU A 107 6.07 -0.36 6.10
N ALA A 108 5.86 0.61 5.23
CA ALA A 108 6.86 1.02 4.25
C ALA A 108 7.21 2.51 4.37
N GLY A 109 8.49 2.83 4.22
CA GLY A 109 8.94 4.19 3.92
C GLY A 109 8.75 4.53 2.44
N SER A 110 9.55 5.45 1.92
CA SER A 110 9.53 5.82 0.51
C SER A 110 10.94 5.90 -0.08
N PHE A 111 11.03 6.30 -1.33
CA PHE A 111 12.28 6.37 -2.10
C PHE A 111 12.56 7.80 -2.54
N ASP A 112 13.74 8.02 -3.11
CA ASP A 112 14.17 9.28 -3.71
C ASP A 112 13.91 10.48 -2.79
N ASP A 113 13.25 11.50 -3.25
CA ASP A 113 12.98 12.74 -2.52
C ASP A 113 12.12 12.57 -1.27
N LEU A 114 11.36 11.47 -1.16
CA LEU A 114 10.51 11.13 -0.01
C LEU A 114 11.17 10.13 0.95
N SER A 115 12.40 9.71 0.67
CA SER A 115 13.14 8.79 1.54
C SER A 115 13.31 9.38 2.94
N GLY A 116 12.90 8.62 3.95
CA GLY A 116 12.98 9.02 5.35
C GLY A 116 11.99 10.11 5.79
N LYS A 117 11.08 10.58 4.92
CA LYS A 117 10.15 11.67 5.21
C LYS A 117 8.71 11.22 5.46
N VAL A 118 8.33 10.06 4.97
CA VAL A 118 6.96 9.55 5.04
C VAL A 118 6.90 8.10 5.45
N ILE A 119 5.75 7.71 6.01
CA ILE A 119 5.33 6.32 6.20
C ILE A 119 4.12 6.04 5.32
N ARG A 120 4.11 4.86 4.72
CA ARG A 120 3.02 4.35 3.88
C ARG A 120 2.37 3.15 4.57
N ILE A 121 1.07 3.22 4.74
CA ILE A 121 0.22 2.12 5.22
C ILE A 121 -0.52 1.56 4.01
N GLY A 122 -0.19 0.34 3.60
CA GLY A 122 -0.87 -0.35 2.51
C GLY A 122 -2.11 -1.08 3.04
N HIS A 123 -3.26 -0.85 2.40
CA HIS A 123 -4.51 -1.52 2.72
C HIS A 123 -5.22 -1.92 1.41
N MET A 124 -4.61 -2.88 0.73
CA MET A 124 -5.06 -3.40 -0.56
C MET A 124 -5.08 -4.94 -0.58
N GLY A 125 -5.87 -5.52 -1.45
CA GLY A 125 -6.01 -6.97 -1.58
C GLY A 125 -6.48 -7.59 -0.26
N ASN A 126 -5.84 -8.67 0.18
CA ASN A 126 -6.19 -9.35 1.43
C ASN A 126 -5.98 -8.50 2.68
N ASN A 127 -5.16 -7.46 2.62
CA ASN A 127 -4.94 -6.53 3.73
C ASN A 127 -6.02 -5.42 3.80
N ALA A 128 -6.93 -5.36 2.82
CA ALA A 128 -8.11 -4.49 2.87
C ALA A 128 -9.19 -5.13 3.74
N ASN A 129 -8.88 -5.36 5.02
CA ASN A 129 -9.81 -5.88 6.02
C ASN A 129 -9.73 -5.05 7.30
N PHE A 130 -10.81 -5.09 8.06
CA PHE A 130 -10.97 -4.31 9.29
C PHE A 130 -9.97 -4.72 10.37
N GLU A 131 -9.78 -6.02 10.57
CA GLU A 131 -8.97 -6.58 11.65
C GLU A 131 -7.49 -6.18 11.50
N ASP A 132 -6.92 -6.33 10.31
CA ASP A 132 -5.54 -5.97 10.02
C ASP A 132 -5.30 -4.47 10.18
N MET A 133 -6.28 -3.65 9.73
CA MET A 133 -6.14 -2.21 9.87
C MET A 133 -6.30 -1.76 11.33
N ALA A 134 -7.24 -2.30 12.10
CA ALA A 134 -7.38 -2.01 13.52
C ALA A 134 -6.12 -2.39 14.30
N ALA A 135 -5.55 -3.58 14.03
CA ALA A 135 -4.28 -4.00 14.60
C ALA A 135 -3.12 -3.08 14.21
N THR A 136 -3.10 -2.60 12.96
CA THR A 136 -2.09 -1.65 12.48
C THR A 136 -2.21 -0.30 13.20
N MET A 137 -3.42 0.22 13.39
CA MET A 137 -3.65 1.47 14.12
C MET A 137 -3.26 1.36 15.61
N TYR A 138 -3.57 0.24 16.24
CA TYR A 138 -3.11 -0.06 17.60
C TYR A 138 -1.59 -0.05 17.71
N ALA A 139 -0.92 -0.84 16.88
CA ALA A 139 0.52 -0.96 16.89
C ALA A 139 1.23 0.37 16.58
N LEU A 140 0.67 1.15 15.64
CA LEU A 140 1.20 2.46 15.29
C LEU A 140 1.03 3.47 16.44
N SER A 141 -0.12 3.45 17.12
CA SER A 141 -0.38 4.29 18.30
C SER A 141 0.65 4.01 19.41
N GLU A 142 0.81 2.74 19.79
CA GLU A 142 1.80 2.30 20.78
C GLU A 142 3.23 2.66 20.37
N THR A 143 3.57 2.46 19.10
CA THR A 143 4.89 2.78 18.56
C THR A 143 5.19 4.28 18.64
N LEU A 144 4.28 5.12 18.20
CA LEU A 144 4.47 6.58 18.18
C LEU A 144 4.56 7.15 19.60
N ILE A 145 3.69 6.70 20.51
CA ILE A 145 3.74 7.11 21.94
C ILE A 145 5.08 6.71 22.56
N PHE A 146 5.53 5.47 22.34
CA PHE A 146 6.84 5.00 22.85
C PHE A 146 8.00 5.85 22.32
N LEU A 147 7.91 6.32 21.08
CA LEU A 147 8.93 7.17 20.44
C LEU A 147 8.80 8.66 20.80
N GLY A 148 7.92 8.99 21.73
CA GLY A 148 7.79 10.35 22.27
C GLY A 148 6.85 11.26 21.48
N VAL A 149 6.11 10.72 20.51
CA VAL A 149 5.13 11.52 19.74
C VAL A 149 3.89 11.73 20.57
N ASN A 150 3.47 12.98 20.72
CA ASN A 150 2.26 13.34 21.47
C ASN A 150 1.03 13.30 20.57
N LEU A 151 0.33 12.16 20.55
CA LEU A 151 -0.92 12.00 19.82
C LEU A 151 -2.08 12.67 20.55
N LYS A 152 -2.97 13.35 19.80
CA LYS A 152 -4.19 13.99 20.33
C LYS A 152 -5.33 13.00 20.61
N GLY A 153 -5.14 11.73 20.28
CA GLY A 153 -6.11 10.66 20.51
C GLY A 153 -5.52 9.29 20.18
N ASP A 154 -6.14 8.23 20.69
CA ASP A 154 -5.80 6.86 20.35
C ASP A 154 -6.21 6.54 18.92
N LEU A 155 -5.24 6.12 18.09
CA LEU A 155 -5.50 5.82 16.69
C LEU A 155 -6.52 4.71 16.48
N THR A 156 -6.55 3.72 17.36
CA THR A 156 -7.52 2.62 17.28
C THR A 156 -8.94 3.13 17.51
N GLY A 157 -9.16 3.85 18.60
CA GLY A 157 -10.47 4.41 18.92
C GLY A 157 -10.96 5.38 17.84
N LEU A 158 -10.06 6.19 17.28
CA LEU A 158 -10.38 7.10 16.19
C LEU A 158 -10.71 6.35 14.89
N PHE A 159 -9.95 5.29 14.56
CA PHE A 159 -10.25 4.45 13.39
C PHE A 159 -11.63 3.80 13.53
N LEU A 160 -11.92 3.20 14.68
CA LEU A 160 -13.23 2.60 14.96
C LEU A 160 -14.37 3.62 14.81
N LYS A 161 -14.19 4.84 15.33
CA LYS A 161 -15.15 5.94 15.22
C LYS A 161 -15.51 6.28 13.77
N TYR A 162 -14.54 6.19 12.85
CA TYR A 162 -14.73 6.61 11.46
C TYR A 162 -15.02 5.48 10.48
N TYR A 163 -14.84 4.24 10.91
CA TYR A 163 -15.11 3.07 10.06
C TYR A 163 -16.60 2.72 9.98
N HIS A 164 -17.42 3.15 10.96
CA HIS A 164 -18.87 2.84 11.08
C HIS A 164 -19.77 3.83 10.36
#